data_c821efba8794412b2b190f20bcafd921
#
_entry.id   c821efba8794412b2b190f20bcafd921
#
_cell.length_a   1.000
_cell.length_b   1.000
_cell.length_c   1.000
_cell.angle_alpha   90.00
_cell.angle_beta   90.00
_cell.angle_gamma   90.00
#
_symmetry.space_group_name_H-M   'P 1'
#
loop_
_entity.id
_entity.type
_entity.pdbx_description
1 polymer ?
#
loop_
_entity_poly.entity_id
_entity_poly.type
_entity_poly.pdbx_seq_one_letter_code
_entity_poly.pdbx_strand_id
1 'polypeptide(L)'
;RTVNLKEEKLADVMKEIGMTEGFDVGLEMSGSQAGLGDMIHNMKHGGKIALLGLQRTDATVDLETVIFNGLNLRGIYGRKVWDTWYKMSTMLQAGLDISDIITHRFDIKDYEKGFEAMISGMSGKVILDWAHVND
;
A
#
# COMPACT_ATOMS: atom_id res chain seq x y z
N ARG A 1 10.79 -10.33 3.38
CA ARG A 1 11.69 -9.74 2.38
C ARG A 1 11.02 -8.48 1.81
N THR A 2 11.68 -7.33 1.91
CA THR A 2 11.34 -6.12 1.17
C THR A 2 12.16 -6.03 -0.10
N VAL A 3 11.61 -5.43 -1.16
CA VAL A 3 12.26 -5.27 -2.46
C VAL A 3 12.19 -3.81 -2.88
N ASN A 4 13.34 -3.19 -3.12
CA ASN A 4 13.41 -1.86 -3.70
C ASN A 4 13.57 -2.00 -5.22
N LEU A 5 12.50 -1.79 -5.96
CA LEU A 5 12.48 -1.95 -7.43
C LEU A 5 13.42 -0.98 -8.19
N LYS A 6 13.98 0.03 -7.50
CA LYS A 6 15.04 0.87 -8.07
C LYS A 6 16.42 0.21 -8.06
N GLU A 7 16.62 -0.77 -7.21
CA GLU A 7 17.91 -1.41 -6.95
C GLU A 7 17.95 -2.87 -7.38
N GLU A 8 16.81 -3.55 -7.34
CA GLU A 8 16.73 -4.98 -7.64
C GLU A 8 15.48 -5.31 -8.49
N LYS A 9 15.59 -6.36 -9.28
CA LYS A 9 14.47 -6.83 -10.11
C LYS A 9 13.65 -7.85 -9.32
N LEU A 10 12.34 -7.66 -9.30
CA LEU A 10 11.42 -8.55 -8.60
C LEU A 10 11.58 -10.02 -9.03
N ALA A 11 11.73 -10.26 -10.34
CA ALA A 11 11.91 -11.60 -10.89
C ALA A 11 13.16 -12.33 -10.35
N ASP A 12 14.25 -11.60 -10.10
CA ASP A 12 15.47 -12.18 -9.53
C ASP A 12 15.29 -12.53 -8.05
N VAL A 13 14.63 -11.65 -7.29
CA VAL A 13 14.26 -11.90 -5.90
C VAL A 13 13.31 -13.10 -5.79
N MET A 14 12.33 -13.22 -6.67
CA MET A 14 11.41 -14.36 -6.70
C MET A 14 12.17 -15.68 -6.91
N LYS A 15 13.16 -15.72 -7.81
CA LYS A 15 14.02 -16.90 -7.99
C LYS A 15 14.83 -17.22 -6.74
N GLU A 16 15.44 -16.20 -6.11
CA GLU A 16 16.23 -16.34 -4.89
C GLU A 16 15.42 -17.01 -3.77
N ILE A 17 14.17 -16.63 -3.59
CA ILE A 17 13.30 -17.19 -2.55
C ILE A 17 12.52 -18.44 -2.98
N GLY A 18 12.81 -18.97 -4.18
CA GLY A 18 12.17 -20.19 -4.72
C GLY A 18 10.72 -20.01 -5.15
N MET A 19 10.28 -18.78 -5.39
CA MET A 19 8.92 -18.47 -5.85
C MET A 19 8.85 -18.52 -7.38
N THR A 20 8.58 -19.71 -7.92
CA THR A 20 8.61 -19.96 -9.38
C THR A 20 7.27 -19.71 -10.07
N GLU A 21 6.16 -19.80 -9.36
CA GLU A 21 4.80 -19.69 -9.94
C GLU A 21 4.20 -18.29 -9.83
N GLY A 22 4.77 -17.40 -9.04
CA GLY A 22 4.25 -16.07 -8.78
C GLY A 22 3.50 -15.97 -7.43
N PHE A 23 2.92 -14.81 -7.17
CA PHE A 23 2.25 -14.50 -5.91
C PHE A 23 0.79 -14.95 -5.92
N ASP A 24 0.32 -15.46 -4.78
CA ASP A 24 -1.10 -15.84 -4.60
C ASP A 24 -2.01 -14.62 -4.43
N VAL A 25 -1.50 -13.61 -3.71
CA VAL A 25 -2.27 -12.40 -3.34
C VAL A 25 -1.40 -11.18 -3.55
N GLY A 26 -1.97 -10.18 -4.21
CA GLY A 26 -1.40 -8.84 -4.37
C GLY A 26 -2.27 -7.78 -3.68
N LEU A 27 -1.62 -6.81 -3.04
CA LEU A 27 -2.29 -5.68 -2.41
C LEU A 27 -1.75 -4.39 -3.06
N GLU A 28 -2.48 -3.87 -4.06
CA GLU A 28 -2.13 -2.60 -4.69
C GLU A 28 -2.63 -1.45 -3.83
N MET A 29 -1.74 -0.74 -3.16
CA MET A 29 -2.04 0.35 -2.23
C MET A 29 -1.34 1.66 -2.60
N SER A 30 -0.50 1.65 -3.64
CA SER A 30 0.32 2.79 -4.03
C SER A 30 -0.38 3.75 -5.01
N GLY A 31 -1.32 3.25 -5.79
CA GLY A 31 -1.87 3.98 -6.94
C GLY A 31 -0.83 4.21 -8.05
N SER A 32 0.18 3.37 -8.13
CA SER A 32 1.23 3.44 -9.15
C SER A 32 0.90 2.56 -10.34
N GLN A 33 0.92 3.14 -11.54
CA GLN A 33 0.74 2.39 -12.79
C GLN A 33 1.80 1.29 -12.95
N ALA A 34 3.06 1.59 -12.62
CA ALA A 34 4.14 0.62 -12.68
C ALA A 34 3.92 -0.52 -11.67
N GLY A 35 3.55 -0.18 -10.42
CA GLY A 35 3.26 -1.17 -9.38
C GLY A 35 2.10 -2.09 -9.75
N LEU A 36 1.05 -1.56 -10.36
CA LEU A 36 -0.07 -2.37 -10.85
C LEU A 36 0.37 -3.33 -11.97
N GLY A 37 1.16 -2.84 -12.92
CA GLY A 37 1.70 -3.65 -14.02
C GLY A 37 2.59 -4.78 -13.50
N ASP A 38 3.56 -4.45 -12.64
CA ASP A 38 4.44 -5.45 -12.02
C ASP A 38 3.64 -6.50 -11.25
N MET A 39 2.60 -6.07 -10.51
CA MET A 39 1.74 -6.99 -9.77
C MET A 39 1.03 -7.96 -10.72
N ILE A 40 0.36 -7.47 -11.77
CA ILE A 40 -0.36 -8.31 -12.74
C ILE A 40 0.56 -9.37 -13.35
N HIS A 41 1.78 -8.99 -13.76
CA HIS A 41 2.71 -9.89 -14.43
C HIS A 41 3.42 -10.90 -13.49
N ASN A 42 3.39 -10.68 -12.17
CA ASN A 42 4.05 -11.57 -11.22
C ASN A 42 3.07 -12.39 -10.36
N MET A 43 1.77 -12.35 -10.66
CA MET A 43 0.80 -13.23 -10.02
C MET A 43 0.82 -14.63 -10.64
N LYS A 44 0.59 -15.65 -9.82
CA LYS A 44 0.32 -16.99 -10.32
C LYS A 44 -1.06 -17.08 -10.97
N HIS A 45 -1.30 -18.11 -11.75
CA HIS A 45 -2.63 -18.41 -12.31
C HIS A 45 -3.68 -18.51 -11.20
N GLY A 46 -4.82 -17.84 -11.39
CA GLY A 46 -5.90 -17.74 -10.39
C GLY A 46 -5.59 -16.80 -9.22
N GLY A 47 -4.49 -16.05 -9.28
CA GLY A 47 -4.09 -15.09 -8.26
C GLY A 47 -5.12 -13.98 -8.02
N LYS A 48 -5.09 -13.38 -6.84
CA LYS A 48 -6.07 -12.36 -6.40
C LYS A 48 -5.38 -11.04 -6.12
N ILE A 49 -5.91 -9.96 -6.68
CA ILE A 49 -5.39 -8.60 -6.48
C ILE A 49 -6.47 -7.75 -5.83
N ALA A 50 -6.18 -7.15 -4.68
CA ALA A 50 -6.98 -6.11 -4.06
C ALA A 50 -6.45 -4.74 -4.47
N LEU A 51 -7.31 -3.93 -5.09
CA LEU A 51 -6.99 -2.60 -5.58
C LEU A 51 -7.53 -1.56 -4.60
N LEU A 52 -6.66 -0.90 -3.86
CA LEU A 52 -6.97 0.16 -2.90
C LEU A 52 -6.37 1.51 -3.32
N GLY A 53 -5.19 1.50 -3.94
CA GLY A 53 -4.51 2.69 -4.41
C GLY A 53 -5.28 3.38 -5.52
N LEU A 54 -5.48 4.70 -5.37
CA LEU A 54 -6.14 5.51 -6.41
C LEU A 54 -5.10 5.97 -7.43
N GLN A 55 -5.31 5.57 -8.67
CA GLN A 55 -4.50 6.05 -9.79
C GLN A 55 -4.76 7.55 -10.02
N ARG A 56 -3.70 8.31 -10.31
CA ARG A 56 -3.82 9.76 -10.58
C ARG A 56 -4.36 10.07 -11.97
N THR A 57 -4.26 9.12 -12.88
CA THR A 57 -4.69 9.20 -14.27
C THR A 57 -5.39 7.89 -14.64
N ASP A 58 -5.91 7.80 -15.83
CA ASP A 58 -6.46 6.55 -16.35
C ASP A 58 -5.40 5.45 -16.29
N ALA A 59 -5.75 4.35 -15.65
CA ALA A 59 -4.87 3.19 -15.51
C ALA A 59 -4.94 2.31 -16.75
N THR A 60 -3.77 1.89 -17.23
CA THR A 60 -3.66 0.85 -18.23
C THR A 60 -3.55 -0.51 -17.56
N VAL A 61 -4.40 -1.43 -17.95
CA VAL A 61 -4.41 -2.80 -17.45
C VAL A 61 -4.15 -3.76 -18.60
N ASP A 62 -3.16 -4.64 -18.44
CA ASP A 62 -2.95 -5.74 -19.37
C ASP A 62 -4.03 -6.81 -19.19
N LEU A 63 -5.13 -6.61 -19.93
CA LEU A 63 -6.28 -7.51 -19.88
C LEU A 63 -5.95 -8.89 -20.46
N GLU A 64 -5.01 -8.99 -21.39
CA GLU A 64 -4.58 -10.27 -21.95
C GLU A 64 -3.99 -11.15 -20.84
N THR A 65 -3.03 -10.63 -20.07
CA THR A 65 -2.47 -11.33 -18.91
C THR A 65 -3.51 -11.64 -17.85
N VAL A 66 -4.42 -10.72 -17.56
CA VAL A 66 -5.52 -10.95 -16.59
C VAL A 66 -6.39 -12.13 -17.03
N ILE A 67 -6.75 -12.20 -18.32
CA ILE A 67 -7.62 -13.25 -18.87
C ILE A 67 -6.88 -14.59 -18.90
N PHE A 68 -5.69 -14.65 -19.48
CA PHE A 68 -4.96 -15.91 -19.62
C PHE A 68 -4.54 -16.52 -18.28
N ASN A 69 -4.22 -15.67 -17.30
CA ASN A 69 -3.86 -16.14 -15.97
C ASN A 69 -5.08 -16.29 -15.03
N GLY A 70 -6.29 -15.97 -15.50
CA GLY A 70 -7.51 -16.07 -14.69
C GLY A 70 -7.46 -15.25 -13.41
N LEU A 71 -6.86 -14.05 -13.45
CA LEU A 71 -6.65 -13.23 -12.26
C LEU A 71 -7.96 -12.63 -11.76
N ASN A 72 -8.08 -12.52 -10.44
CA ASN A 72 -9.18 -11.88 -9.75
C ASN A 72 -8.77 -10.48 -9.28
N LEU A 73 -9.25 -9.42 -9.96
CA LEU A 73 -9.04 -8.03 -9.57
C LEU A 73 -10.26 -7.52 -8.80
N ARG A 74 -10.04 -7.06 -7.56
CA ARG A 74 -11.12 -6.57 -6.70
C ARG A 74 -10.85 -5.16 -6.21
N GLY A 75 -11.71 -4.21 -6.58
CA GLY A 75 -11.71 -2.87 -6.00
C GLY A 75 -12.11 -2.91 -4.52
N ILE A 76 -11.36 -2.19 -3.70
CA ILE A 76 -11.62 -2.03 -2.27
C ILE A 76 -12.00 -0.57 -2.03
N TYR A 77 -13.23 -0.34 -1.58
CA TYR A 77 -13.71 1.00 -1.26
C TYR A 77 -14.22 1.07 0.17
N GLY A 78 -13.84 2.15 0.85
CA GLY A 78 -14.29 2.44 2.18
C GLY A 78 -13.87 1.40 3.23
N ARG A 79 -14.74 1.19 4.19
CA ARG A 79 -14.53 0.27 5.31
C ARG A 79 -15.87 -0.15 5.91
N LYS A 80 -15.86 -1.27 6.59
CA LYS A 80 -16.94 -1.67 7.50
C LYS A 80 -16.71 -0.96 8.83
N VAL A 81 -17.25 0.26 8.99
CA VAL A 81 -16.87 1.20 10.05
C VAL A 81 -16.76 0.55 11.42
N TRP A 82 -17.81 -0.13 11.89
CA TRP A 82 -17.81 -0.73 13.22
C TRP A 82 -16.92 -1.97 13.32
N ASP A 83 -17.01 -2.87 12.37
CA ASP A 83 -16.29 -4.15 12.37
C ASP A 83 -14.78 -3.92 12.25
N THR A 84 -14.34 -3.13 11.27
CA THR A 84 -12.90 -2.91 11.06
C THR A 84 -12.26 -2.03 12.12
N TRP A 85 -12.99 -1.06 12.66
CA TRP A 85 -12.49 -0.25 13.77
C TRP A 85 -12.38 -1.04 15.06
N TYR A 86 -13.37 -1.88 15.35
CA TYR A 86 -13.30 -2.78 16.50
C TYR A 86 -12.09 -3.71 16.40
N LYS A 87 -11.88 -4.34 15.23
CA LYS A 87 -10.72 -5.21 15.00
C LYS A 87 -9.40 -4.46 15.16
N MET A 88 -9.28 -3.28 14.58
CA MET A 88 -8.09 -2.44 14.72
C MET A 88 -7.81 -2.11 16.19
N SER A 89 -8.82 -1.65 16.92
CA SER A 89 -8.68 -1.30 18.34
C SER A 89 -8.26 -2.51 19.18
N THR A 90 -8.85 -3.67 18.91
CA THR A 90 -8.50 -4.93 19.60
C THR A 90 -7.07 -5.36 19.31
N MET A 91 -6.62 -5.21 18.06
CA MET A 91 -5.24 -5.55 17.68
C MET A 91 -4.23 -4.64 18.39
N LEU A 92 -4.50 -3.32 18.45
CA LEU A 92 -3.65 -2.37 19.17
C LEU A 92 -3.61 -2.70 20.68
N GLN A 93 -4.75 -2.99 21.29
CA GLN A 93 -4.85 -3.40 22.69
C GLN A 93 -4.13 -4.73 22.96
N ALA A 94 -4.10 -5.63 21.98
CA ALA A 94 -3.40 -6.90 22.04
C ALA A 94 -1.88 -6.78 21.80
N GLY A 95 -1.35 -5.56 21.62
CA GLY A 95 0.07 -5.30 21.51
C GLY A 95 0.59 -5.10 20.07
N LEU A 96 -0.30 -4.89 19.08
CA LEU A 96 0.15 -4.45 17.76
C LEU A 96 0.79 -3.07 17.89
N ASP A 97 2.08 -2.97 17.69
CA ASP A 97 2.81 -1.71 17.65
C ASP A 97 2.83 -1.12 16.24
N ILE A 98 2.38 0.11 16.09
CA ILE A 98 2.38 0.88 14.86
C ILE A 98 3.17 2.18 14.98
N SER A 99 3.95 2.35 16.05
CA SER A 99 4.70 3.59 16.34
C SER A 99 5.68 3.95 15.22
N ASP A 100 6.32 2.96 14.63
CA ASP A 100 7.30 3.14 13.53
C ASP A 100 6.68 3.72 12.25
N ILE A 101 5.35 3.60 12.10
CA ILE A 101 4.64 4.18 10.94
C ILE A 101 4.56 5.69 11.06
N ILE A 102 4.57 6.25 12.28
CA ILE A 102 4.50 7.69 12.54
C ILE A 102 5.90 8.28 12.43
N THR A 103 6.22 8.82 11.27
CA THR A 103 7.57 9.34 10.99
C THR A 103 7.75 10.81 11.32
N HIS A 104 6.67 11.60 11.31
CA HIS A 104 6.72 13.03 11.51
C HIS A 104 5.58 13.51 12.40
N ARG A 105 5.89 14.47 13.27
CA ARG A 105 4.91 15.22 14.08
C ARG A 105 5.18 16.70 13.95
N PHE A 106 4.16 17.47 13.62
CA PHE A 106 4.23 18.94 13.53
C PHE A 106 3.11 19.55 14.36
N ASP A 107 3.37 20.74 14.91
CA ASP A 107 2.28 21.58 15.41
C ASP A 107 1.34 21.93 14.25
N ILE A 108 0.04 22.08 14.51
CA ILE A 108 -0.92 22.46 13.46
C ILE A 108 -0.56 23.80 12.80
N LYS A 109 0.10 24.70 13.50
CA LYS A 109 0.59 25.97 12.96
C LYS A 109 1.63 25.77 11.84
N ASP A 110 2.32 24.63 11.84
CA ASP A 110 3.30 24.21 10.87
C ASP A 110 2.73 23.20 9.83
N TYR A 111 1.42 23.21 9.60
CA TYR A 111 0.75 22.25 8.71
C TYR A 111 1.36 22.17 7.32
N GLU A 112 1.86 23.31 6.79
CA GLU A 112 2.51 23.33 5.47
C GLU A 112 3.73 22.41 5.42
N LYS A 113 4.59 22.43 6.46
CA LYS A 113 5.74 21.50 6.57
C LYS A 113 5.29 20.04 6.60
N GLY A 114 4.14 19.76 7.22
CA GLY A 114 3.52 18.43 7.23
C GLY A 114 3.13 17.99 5.81
N PHE A 115 2.51 18.86 5.03
CA PHE A 115 2.17 18.56 3.63
C PHE A 115 3.40 18.42 2.75
N GLU A 116 4.41 19.28 2.92
CA GLU A 116 5.69 19.16 2.21
C GLU A 116 6.36 17.81 2.49
N ALA A 117 6.40 17.35 3.74
CA ALA A 117 6.93 16.05 4.10
C ALA A 117 6.16 14.91 3.38
N MET A 118 4.83 15.00 3.29
CA MET A 118 4.02 14.02 2.56
C MET A 118 4.30 14.04 1.04
N ILE A 119 4.41 15.22 0.45
CA ILE A 119 4.67 15.39 -0.99
C ILE A 119 6.06 14.88 -1.37
N SER A 120 7.05 15.01 -0.47
CA SER A 120 8.42 14.53 -0.69
C SER A 120 8.51 13.02 -0.93
N GLY A 121 7.50 12.25 -0.49
CA GLY A 121 7.51 10.79 -0.53
C GLY A 121 8.46 10.13 0.48
N MET A 122 9.07 10.92 1.38
CA MET A 122 10.02 10.45 2.40
C MET A 122 9.37 10.31 3.79
N SER A 123 8.04 10.35 3.85
CA SER A 123 7.29 10.18 5.08
C SER A 123 6.42 8.92 5.07
N GLY A 124 6.25 8.33 6.24
CA GLY A 124 5.15 7.42 6.53
C GLY A 124 3.92 8.22 6.98
N LYS A 125 3.44 8.01 8.19
CA LYS A 125 2.34 8.80 8.75
C LYS A 125 2.83 10.13 9.31
N VAL A 126 2.26 11.23 8.83
CA VAL A 126 2.45 12.59 9.36
C VAL A 126 1.30 12.90 10.30
N ILE A 127 1.59 13.35 11.51
CA ILE A 127 0.61 13.78 12.52
C ILE A 127 0.71 15.30 12.68
N LEU A 128 -0.43 15.96 12.69
CA LEU A 128 -0.57 17.36 13.09
C LEU A 128 -1.13 17.40 14.52
N ASP A 129 -0.37 18.02 15.42
CA ASP A 129 -0.75 18.16 16.83
C ASP A 129 -1.57 19.45 17.04
N TRP A 130 -2.73 19.30 17.65
CA TRP A 130 -3.67 20.38 17.95
C TRP A 130 -3.69 20.75 19.45
N ALA A 131 -2.81 20.17 20.26
CA ALA A 131 -2.85 20.33 21.71
C ALA A 131 -2.76 21.79 22.18
N HIS A 132 -2.18 22.67 21.36
CA HIS A 132 -1.91 24.09 21.71
C HIS A 132 -2.80 25.09 20.95
N VAL A 133 -3.91 24.65 20.37
CA VAL A 133 -4.80 25.55 19.57
C VAL A 133 -5.81 26.31 20.44
N ASN A 134 -5.91 26.02 21.73
CA ASN A 134 -6.88 26.62 22.64
C ASN A 134 -6.29 27.75 23.52
N ASP A 135 -5.10 28.24 23.20
CA ASP A 135 -4.47 29.37 23.90
C ASP A 135 -4.44 30.63 23.03
#